data_ba2142d9a20043cc2c9b4121785bfc76
#
_entry.id   ba2142d9a20043cc2c9b4121785bfc76
#
_cell.length_a   1.000
_cell.length_b   1.000
_cell.length_c   1.000
_cell.angle_alpha   90.00
_cell.angle_beta   90.00
_cell.angle_gamma   90.00
#
_symmetry.space_group_name_H-M   'P 1'
#
loop_
_entity.id
_entity.type
_entity.pdbx_description
1 polymer ?
#
loop_
_entity_poly.entity_id
_entity_poly.type
_entity_poly.pdbx_seq_one_letter_code
_entity_poly.pdbx_strand_id
1 'polypeptide(L)'
;MEEPNRILFVSQEIYPFLDVESPIRLRNRQLPEFFQSKGFETRTFMPKFGEINERRNQLHEVIRLSGINLIIADADHPLLIKVASIQAARIQIYFIDNDVYFHRRKGVVDADGVEYKDNDERCIFFARGTLETVKKLRWTPNVIYCSGWMAALVGLYVKKAYADTPFFENAKIVVSLDDQEYMTPFGTKFADKMLVDGVLQSDVRSVAGLPVAY
;
A
#
# COMPACT_ATOMS: atom_id res chain seq x y z
N MET A 1 30.83 2.68 -8.92
CA MET A 1 30.12 2.01 -7.82
C MET A 1 28.83 1.46 -8.42
N GLU A 2 28.56 0.20 -8.26
CA GLU A 2 27.26 -0.37 -8.66
C GLU A 2 26.16 0.32 -7.87
N GLU A 3 25.04 0.64 -8.55
CA GLU A 3 23.88 1.17 -7.84
C GLU A 3 23.36 0.14 -6.82
N PRO A 4 22.98 0.55 -5.61
CA PRO A 4 22.48 -0.38 -4.61
C PRO A 4 21.17 -1.00 -5.11
N ASN A 5 20.98 -2.29 -4.88
CA ASN A 5 19.69 -2.93 -5.12
C ASN A 5 18.60 -2.27 -4.26
N ARG A 6 17.45 -2.01 -4.87
CA ARG A 6 16.33 -1.25 -4.29
C ARG A 6 15.13 -2.14 -4.04
N ILE A 7 14.61 -2.11 -2.82
CA ILE A 7 13.43 -2.89 -2.44
C ILE A 7 12.32 -1.95 -1.95
N LEU A 8 11.18 -2.03 -2.62
CA LEU A 8 9.95 -1.38 -2.18
C LEU A 8 9.14 -2.35 -1.32
N PHE A 9 8.91 -1.99 -0.08
CA PHE A 9 8.02 -2.71 0.83
C PHE A 9 6.66 -2.00 0.85
N VAL A 10 5.61 -2.72 0.49
CA VAL A 10 4.23 -2.26 0.56
C VAL A 10 3.50 -3.13 1.56
N SER A 11 3.22 -2.60 2.74
CA SER A 11 2.74 -3.36 3.87
C SER A 11 1.46 -2.76 4.42
N GLN A 12 0.45 -3.60 4.64
CA GLN A 12 -0.81 -3.14 5.24
C GLN A 12 -0.61 -2.63 6.67
N GLU A 13 0.28 -3.24 7.43
CA GLU A 13 0.49 -2.95 8.83
C GLU A 13 1.95 -3.11 9.25
N ILE A 14 2.43 -2.20 10.11
CA ILE A 14 3.82 -2.17 10.59
C ILE A 14 3.84 -1.76 12.06
N TYR A 15 4.58 -2.52 12.90
CA TYR A 15 4.91 -2.11 14.25
C TYR A 15 6.02 -1.04 14.24
N PRO A 16 5.98 0.03 15.05
CA PRO A 16 5.08 0.27 16.18
C PRO A 16 3.92 1.23 15.88
N PHE A 17 3.58 1.49 14.63
CA PHE A 17 2.54 2.46 14.29
C PHE A 17 1.13 1.99 14.68
N LEU A 18 0.95 0.68 14.73
CA LEU A 18 -0.23 0.03 15.30
C LEU A 18 0.19 -0.60 16.63
N ASP A 19 -0.55 -0.31 17.70
CA ASP A 19 -0.12 -0.56 19.09
C ASP A 19 0.00 -2.05 19.46
N VAL A 20 -0.75 -2.93 18.79
CA VAL A 20 -0.70 -4.37 19.08
C VAL A 20 0.40 -5.04 18.26
N GLU A 21 1.30 -5.74 18.92
CA GLU A 21 2.29 -6.57 18.23
C GLU A 21 1.63 -7.79 17.58
N SER A 22 2.04 -8.10 16.37
CA SER A 22 1.75 -9.36 15.70
C SER A 22 2.98 -9.83 14.92
N PRO A 23 3.09 -11.13 14.61
CA PRO A 23 4.21 -11.63 13.81
C PRO A 23 4.35 -10.90 12.48
N ILE A 24 3.23 -10.57 11.83
CA ILE A 24 3.21 -9.86 10.55
C ILE A 24 3.72 -8.43 10.71
N ARG A 25 3.24 -7.68 11.71
CA ARG A 25 3.67 -6.30 12.00
C ARG A 25 5.14 -6.22 12.32
N LEU A 26 5.65 -7.18 13.11
CA LEU A 26 7.08 -7.29 13.43
C LEU A 26 7.90 -7.61 12.19
N ARG A 27 7.50 -8.59 11.39
CA ARG A 27 8.19 -8.95 10.15
C ARG A 27 8.23 -7.75 9.18
N ASN A 28 7.12 -7.02 9.01
CA ASN A 28 7.05 -5.86 8.11
C ASN A 28 7.93 -4.69 8.58
N ARG A 29 8.32 -4.65 9.84
CA ARG A 29 9.35 -3.76 10.36
C ARG A 29 10.76 -4.34 10.15
N GLN A 30 10.96 -5.61 10.48
CA GLN A 30 12.29 -6.22 10.53
C GLN A 30 12.89 -6.48 9.14
N LEU A 31 12.07 -6.81 8.14
CA LEU A 31 12.56 -7.06 6.78
C LEU A 31 13.22 -5.83 6.15
N PRO A 32 12.61 -4.63 6.12
CA PRO A 32 13.28 -3.43 5.62
C PRO A 32 14.57 -3.11 6.38
N GLU A 33 14.57 -3.26 7.71
CA GLU A 33 15.73 -3.05 8.56
C GLU A 33 16.87 -4.02 8.20
N PHE A 34 16.55 -5.30 8.05
CA PHE A 34 17.51 -6.33 7.66
C PHE A 34 18.15 -6.03 6.30
N PHE A 35 17.35 -5.77 5.28
CA PHE A 35 17.88 -5.50 3.93
C PHE A 35 18.70 -4.21 3.90
N GLN A 36 18.27 -3.17 4.61
CA GLN A 36 19.05 -1.94 4.72
C GLN A 36 20.41 -2.19 5.40
N SER A 37 20.47 -3.03 6.43
CA SER A 37 21.73 -3.43 7.08
C SER A 37 22.66 -4.21 6.14
N LYS A 38 22.12 -4.79 5.07
CA LYS A 38 22.87 -5.50 4.01
C LYS A 38 23.24 -4.59 2.82
N GLY A 39 23.01 -3.29 2.93
CA GLY A 39 23.38 -2.32 1.90
C GLY A 39 22.34 -2.12 0.79
N PHE A 40 21.13 -2.66 0.95
CA PHE A 40 20.03 -2.36 0.04
C PHE A 40 19.43 -0.98 0.36
N GLU A 41 19.01 -0.25 -0.67
CA GLU A 41 18.16 0.93 -0.48
C GLU A 41 16.71 0.47 -0.34
N THR A 42 16.05 0.82 0.77
CA THR A 42 14.68 0.41 1.04
C THR A 42 13.74 1.60 1.13
N ARG A 43 12.51 1.44 0.65
CA ARG A 43 11.40 2.35 0.90
C ARG A 43 10.20 1.54 1.34
N THR A 44 9.51 2.03 2.35
CA THR A 44 8.40 1.29 2.96
C THR A 44 7.15 2.15 2.99
N PHE A 45 6.04 1.56 2.57
CA PHE A 45 4.74 2.22 2.51
C PHE A 45 3.70 1.46 3.34
N MET A 46 2.79 2.20 3.97
CA MET A 46 1.62 1.65 4.63
C MET A 46 0.43 2.63 4.57
N PRO A 47 -0.82 2.15 4.76
CA PRO A 47 -1.97 3.03 4.91
C PRO A 47 -1.87 3.85 6.19
N LYS A 48 -2.29 5.10 6.14
CA LYS A 48 -2.38 5.96 7.32
C LYS A 48 -3.73 5.74 8.02
N PHE A 49 -3.91 4.62 8.69
CA PHE A 49 -5.12 4.37 9.47
C PHE A 49 -5.34 5.45 10.55
N GLY A 50 -6.61 5.80 10.79
CA GLY A 50 -6.99 6.85 11.72
C GLY A 50 -6.58 6.60 13.17
N GLU A 51 -6.33 5.33 13.56
CA GLU A 51 -5.81 5.00 14.89
C GLU A 51 -4.33 5.37 15.08
N ILE A 52 -3.59 5.59 13.98
CA ILE A 52 -2.18 5.97 14.07
C ILE A 52 -2.06 7.38 14.61
N ASN A 53 -1.50 7.50 15.80
CA ASN A 53 -1.30 8.78 16.46
C ASN A 53 -0.16 9.56 15.79
N GLU A 54 -0.52 10.59 15.03
CA GLU A 54 0.43 11.38 14.24
C GLU A 54 1.45 12.11 15.14
N ARG A 55 0.99 12.67 16.25
CA ARG A 55 1.86 13.43 17.17
C ARG A 55 2.87 12.52 17.86
N ARG A 56 2.41 11.38 18.40
CA ARG A 56 3.28 10.39 19.05
C ARG A 56 4.35 9.85 18.12
N ASN A 57 3.96 9.57 16.88
CA ASN A 57 4.85 8.98 15.88
C ASN A 57 5.55 10.03 15.00
N GLN A 58 5.38 11.33 15.31
CA GLN A 58 6.02 12.44 14.58
C GLN A 58 5.75 12.40 13.07
N LEU A 59 4.54 12.06 12.66
CA LEU A 59 4.15 12.10 11.26
C LEU A 59 4.09 13.54 10.78
N HIS A 60 4.65 13.78 9.63
CA HIS A 60 4.53 15.08 8.95
C HIS A 60 4.20 14.89 7.47
N GLU A 61 3.41 15.79 6.92
CA GLU A 61 3.04 15.77 5.52
C GLU A 61 4.21 16.18 4.63
N VAL A 62 4.36 15.45 3.53
CA VAL A 62 5.31 15.79 2.46
C VAL A 62 4.56 16.46 1.32
N ILE A 63 4.39 17.79 1.39
CA ILE A 63 3.60 18.60 0.45
C ILE A 63 3.97 18.33 -1.01
N ARG A 64 5.26 18.20 -1.31
CA ARG A 64 5.73 17.93 -2.69
C ARG A 64 5.28 16.58 -3.26
N LEU A 65 4.90 15.64 -2.40
CA LEU A 65 4.41 14.31 -2.80
C LEU A 65 2.88 14.23 -2.77
N SER A 66 2.24 15.09 -1.99
CA SER A 66 0.79 15.20 -1.85
C SER A 66 0.12 15.89 -3.04
N GLY A 67 -1.22 15.87 -3.08
CA GLY A 67 -2.05 16.64 -4.00
C GLY A 67 -2.31 15.98 -5.36
N ILE A 68 -1.95 14.71 -5.55
CA ILE A 68 -2.41 13.92 -6.70
C ILE A 68 -3.84 13.49 -6.45
N ASN A 69 -4.75 13.69 -7.40
CA ASN A 69 -6.09 13.12 -7.35
C ASN A 69 -6.10 11.73 -7.98
N LEU A 70 -6.62 10.75 -7.25
CA LEU A 70 -6.88 9.41 -7.76
C LEU A 70 -8.39 9.27 -8.00
N ILE A 71 -8.76 8.95 -9.21
CA ILE A 71 -10.17 8.67 -9.54
C ILE A 71 -10.46 7.21 -9.20
N ILE A 72 -11.44 6.97 -8.34
CA ILE A 72 -11.92 5.65 -7.94
C ILE A 72 -13.45 5.71 -7.88
N ALA A 73 -14.13 4.78 -8.53
CA ALA A 73 -15.59 4.74 -8.60
C ALA A 73 -16.22 6.10 -9.02
N ASP A 74 -15.63 6.72 -10.04
CA ASP A 74 -16.04 8.02 -10.63
C ASP A 74 -15.95 9.23 -9.67
N ALA A 75 -15.21 9.10 -8.57
CA ALA A 75 -14.97 10.18 -7.61
C ALA A 75 -13.47 10.51 -7.45
N ASP A 76 -13.20 11.80 -7.24
CA ASP A 76 -11.85 12.30 -6.98
C ASP A 76 -11.45 12.09 -5.52
N HIS A 77 -10.31 11.47 -5.32
CA HIS A 77 -9.75 11.24 -3.99
C HIS A 77 -8.34 11.83 -3.90
N PRO A 78 -8.16 12.96 -3.19
CA PRO A 78 -6.84 13.57 -3.03
C PRO A 78 -5.91 12.64 -2.23
N LEU A 79 -4.73 12.40 -2.78
CA LEU A 79 -3.67 11.64 -2.15
C LEU A 79 -2.82 12.56 -1.27
N LEU A 80 -2.75 12.25 0.00
CA LEU A 80 -1.86 12.88 0.96
C LEU A 80 -0.76 11.90 1.34
N ILE A 81 0.47 12.40 1.44
CA ILE A 81 1.62 11.59 1.83
C ILE A 81 2.19 12.14 3.12
N LYS A 82 2.19 11.31 4.15
CA LYS A 82 2.87 11.59 5.41
C LYS A 82 4.07 10.67 5.57
N VAL A 83 5.05 11.10 6.34
CA VAL A 83 6.23 10.29 6.64
C VAL A 83 6.53 10.31 8.14
N ALA A 84 7.05 9.19 8.61
CA ALA A 84 7.66 9.07 9.92
C ALA A 84 8.88 8.14 9.83
N SER A 85 9.76 8.20 10.84
CA SER A 85 10.95 7.37 10.89
C SER A 85 10.92 6.47 12.12
N ILE A 86 11.26 5.21 11.94
CA ILE A 86 11.63 4.31 13.03
C ILE A 86 13.12 4.53 13.28
N GLN A 87 13.44 5.43 14.19
CA GLN A 87 14.82 5.90 14.41
C GLN A 87 15.80 4.77 14.77
N ALA A 88 15.37 3.83 15.60
CA ALA A 88 16.18 2.68 16.00
C ALA A 88 16.59 1.80 14.80
N ALA A 89 15.72 1.69 13.81
CA ALA A 89 15.92 0.91 12.59
C ALA A 89 16.46 1.75 11.43
N ARG A 90 16.49 3.08 11.56
CA ARG A 90 16.86 4.05 10.52
C ARG A 90 16.04 3.91 9.22
N ILE A 91 14.81 3.42 9.32
CA ILE A 91 13.89 3.27 8.19
C ILE A 91 12.85 4.39 8.19
N GLN A 92 12.54 4.87 6.99
CA GLN A 92 11.48 5.84 6.76
C GLN A 92 10.24 5.14 6.21
N ILE A 93 9.09 5.45 6.81
CA ILE A 93 7.81 4.92 6.39
C ILE A 93 7.00 6.04 5.73
N TYR A 94 6.51 5.77 4.53
CA TYR A 94 5.59 6.63 3.79
C TYR A 94 4.16 6.15 4.05
N PHE A 95 3.32 7.05 4.50
CA PHE A 95 1.91 6.79 4.77
C PHE A 95 1.06 7.32 3.63
N ILE A 96 0.27 6.44 3.05
CA ILE A 96 -0.76 6.77 2.07
C ILE A 96 -2.00 7.20 2.85
N ASP A 97 -2.39 8.47 2.72
CA ASP A 97 -3.48 9.07 3.47
C ASP A 97 -4.54 9.70 2.57
N ASN A 98 -5.77 9.65 3.03
CA ASN A 98 -6.93 10.32 2.48
C ASN A 98 -7.95 10.50 3.60
N ASP A 99 -8.61 11.65 3.64
CA ASP A 99 -9.54 11.97 4.74
C ASP A 99 -10.67 10.94 4.88
N VAL A 100 -11.26 10.52 3.76
CA VAL A 100 -12.40 9.59 3.74
C VAL A 100 -11.94 8.15 4.00
N TYR A 101 -10.95 7.69 3.26
CA TYR A 101 -10.55 6.28 3.29
C TYR A 101 -9.72 5.89 4.51
N PHE A 102 -8.88 6.81 5.03
CA PHE A 102 -7.94 6.45 6.08
C PHE A 102 -8.06 7.29 7.34
N HIS A 103 -8.09 8.63 7.22
CA HIS A 103 -8.06 9.49 8.40
C HIS A 103 -9.25 9.25 9.33
N ARG A 104 -10.45 9.07 8.80
CA ARG A 104 -11.68 8.82 9.57
C ARG A 104 -11.90 7.36 9.95
N ARG A 105 -11.08 6.43 9.46
CA ARG A 105 -11.19 4.99 9.68
C ARG A 105 -10.06 4.50 10.56
N LYS A 106 -10.37 3.94 11.72
CA LYS A 106 -9.34 3.47 12.66
C LYS A 106 -8.49 2.33 12.09
N GLY A 107 -9.10 1.43 11.35
CA GLY A 107 -8.43 0.27 10.75
C GLY A 107 -9.21 -0.22 9.54
N VAL A 108 -9.34 -1.51 9.38
CA VAL A 108 -10.14 -2.17 8.32
C VAL A 108 -11.54 -2.57 8.79
N VAL A 109 -11.80 -2.46 10.09
CA VAL A 109 -13.10 -2.70 10.73
C VAL A 109 -13.53 -1.47 11.54
N ASP A 110 -14.81 -1.35 11.79
CA ASP A 110 -15.38 -0.34 12.67
C ASP A 110 -15.26 -0.70 14.16
N ALA A 111 -15.92 0.08 15.04
CA ALA A 111 -15.87 -0.14 16.47
C ALA A 111 -16.56 -1.44 16.93
N ASP A 112 -17.46 -1.96 16.12
CA ASP A 112 -18.20 -3.21 16.38
C ASP A 112 -17.51 -4.42 15.73
N GLY A 113 -16.33 -4.23 15.11
CA GLY A 113 -15.58 -5.26 14.44
C GLY A 113 -16.10 -5.60 13.04
N VAL A 114 -16.99 -4.78 12.47
CA VAL A 114 -17.55 -4.98 11.15
C VAL A 114 -16.66 -4.32 10.10
N GLU A 115 -16.31 -5.08 9.06
CA GLU A 115 -15.49 -4.58 7.96
C GLU A 115 -16.17 -3.45 7.20
N TYR A 116 -15.39 -2.40 6.87
CA TYR A 116 -15.92 -1.28 6.10
C TYR A 116 -16.26 -1.71 4.68
N LYS A 117 -17.43 -1.28 4.19
CA LYS A 117 -17.93 -1.62 2.84
C LYS A 117 -17.06 -1.05 1.71
N ASP A 118 -16.29 -0.01 1.99
CA ASP A 118 -15.40 0.66 1.07
C ASP A 118 -13.95 0.13 1.13
N ASN A 119 -13.72 -1.00 1.78
CA ASN A 119 -12.40 -1.61 1.84
C ASN A 119 -11.85 -2.01 0.47
N ASP A 120 -12.72 -2.31 -0.49
CA ASP A 120 -12.38 -2.54 -1.89
C ASP A 120 -11.76 -1.29 -2.56
N GLU A 121 -12.35 -0.11 -2.35
CA GLU A 121 -11.82 1.16 -2.86
C GLU A 121 -10.54 1.58 -2.12
N ARG A 122 -10.47 1.29 -0.83
CA ARG A 122 -9.31 1.60 0.01
C ARG A 122 -8.07 0.82 -0.43
N CYS A 123 -8.20 -0.46 -0.80
CA CYS A 123 -7.06 -1.21 -1.31
C CYS A 123 -6.64 -0.72 -2.71
N ILE A 124 -7.58 -0.33 -3.58
CA ILE A 124 -7.27 0.32 -4.87
C ILE A 124 -6.50 1.62 -4.63
N PHE A 125 -7.01 2.47 -3.74
CA PHE A 125 -6.38 3.75 -3.40
C PHE A 125 -4.96 3.56 -2.85
N PHE A 126 -4.78 2.62 -1.93
CA PHE A 126 -3.48 2.32 -1.33
C PHE A 126 -2.46 1.85 -2.38
N ALA A 127 -2.85 0.91 -3.22
CA ALA A 127 -1.96 0.39 -4.26
C ALA A 127 -1.57 1.47 -5.27
N ARG A 128 -2.54 2.20 -5.83
CA ARG A 128 -2.30 3.27 -6.81
C ARG A 128 -1.54 4.45 -6.19
N GLY A 129 -1.92 4.87 -4.98
CA GLY A 129 -1.26 5.95 -4.26
C GLY A 129 0.21 5.65 -3.98
N THR A 130 0.53 4.40 -3.64
CA THR A 130 1.92 3.95 -3.48
C THR A 130 2.70 4.08 -4.79
N LEU A 131 2.17 3.56 -5.89
CA LEU A 131 2.86 3.58 -7.19
C LEU A 131 3.04 5.00 -7.75
N GLU A 132 2.01 5.84 -7.65
CA GLU A 132 2.12 7.26 -8.03
C GLU A 132 3.17 8.01 -7.18
N THR A 133 3.25 7.71 -5.90
CA THR A 133 4.27 8.30 -5.02
C THR A 133 5.67 7.85 -5.40
N VAL A 134 5.87 6.57 -5.70
CA VAL A 134 7.17 6.02 -6.18
C VAL A 134 7.59 6.69 -7.49
N LYS A 135 6.67 6.87 -8.45
CA LYS A 135 6.92 7.63 -9.69
C LYS A 135 7.36 9.07 -9.38
N LYS A 136 6.62 9.76 -8.49
CA LYS A 136 6.93 11.14 -8.11
C LYS A 136 8.28 11.28 -7.40
N LEU A 137 8.70 10.24 -6.67
CA LEU A 137 10.03 10.13 -6.08
C LEU A 137 11.12 9.84 -7.12
N ARG A 138 10.77 9.47 -8.35
CA ARG A 138 11.70 9.04 -9.41
C ARG A 138 12.62 7.92 -8.94
N TRP A 139 12.06 6.96 -8.24
CA TRP A 139 12.79 5.88 -7.61
C TRP A 139 12.37 4.54 -8.21
N THR A 140 13.33 3.77 -8.71
CA THR A 140 13.11 2.53 -9.46
C THR A 140 13.43 1.33 -8.57
N PRO A 141 12.43 0.59 -8.05
CA PRO A 141 12.68 -0.63 -7.28
C PRO A 141 13.10 -1.79 -8.19
N ASN A 142 14.03 -2.62 -7.73
CA ASN A 142 14.35 -3.91 -8.33
C ASN A 142 13.36 -5.00 -7.86
N VAL A 143 12.90 -4.88 -6.62
CA VAL A 143 11.92 -5.78 -6.01
C VAL A 143 10.82 -4.98 -5.33
N ILE A 144 9.58 -5.43 -5.50
CA ILE A 144 8.40 -4.93 -4.81
C ILE A 144 7.86 -6.07 -3.95
N TYR A 145 7.94 -5.91 -2.63
CA TYR A 145 7.43 -6.87 -1.66
C TYR A 145 6.09 -6.37 -1.11
N CYS A 146 5.04 -7.16 -1.29
CA CYS A 146 3.68 -6.85 -0.85
C CYS A 146 3.29 -7.77 0.32
N SER A 147 2.77 -7.17 1.41
CA SER A 147 2.31 -7.89 2.60
C SER A 147 0.95 -7.37 3.06
N GLY A 148 0.03 -8.29 3.26
CA GLY A 148 -1.37 -8.03 3.59
C GLY A 148 -2.25 -7.80 2.36
N TRP A 149 -3.53 -8.13 2.50
CA TRP A 149 -4.49 -8.10 1.38
C TRP A 149 -4.65 -6.70 0.73
N MET A 150 -4.51 -5.60 1.48
CA MET A 150 -4.57 -4.25 0.91
C MET A 150 -3.43 -3.97 -0.07
N ALA A 151 -2.30 -4.66 0.04
CA ALA A 151 -1.16 -4.50 -0.85
C ALA A 151 -1.24 -5.41 -2.11
N ALA A 152 -2.16 -6.36 -2.16
CA ALA A 152 -2.24 -7.37 -3.23
C ALA A 152 -2.40 -6.77 -4.63
N LEU A 153 -3.17 -5.68 -4.76
CA LEU A 153 -3.41 -5.02 -6.06
C LEU A 153 -2.17 -4.33 -6.65
N VAL A 154 -1.13 -4.10 -5.87
CA VAL A 154 0.13 -3.52 -6.38
C VAL A 154 0.69 -4.36 -7.52
N GLY A 155 0.66 -5.69 -7.38
CA GLY A 155 1.14 -6.61 -8.42
C GLY A 155 0.36 -6.48 -9.73
N LEU A 156 -0.95 -6.40 -9.67
CA LEU A 156 -1.80 -6.20 -10.84
C LEU A 156 -1.46 -4.87 -11.53
N TYR A 157 -1.47 -3.77 -10.80
CA TYR A 157 -1.23 -2.46 -11.37
C TYR A 157 0.18 -2.32 -11.97
N VAL A 158 1.21 -2.81 -11.30
CA VAL A 158 2.58 -2.81 -11.85
C VAL A 158 2.65 -3.55 -13.18
N LYS A 159 1.98 -4.70 -13.29
CA LYS A 159 2.03 -5.53 -14.50
C LYS A 159 1.12 -5.04 -15.62
N LYS A 160 0.13 -4.18 -15.34
CA LYS A 160 -0.87 -3.73 -16.31
C LYS A 160 -0.88 -2.22 -16.47
N ALA A 161 -1.36 -1.46 -15.49
CA ALA A 161 -1.49 -0.01 -15.59
C ALA A 161 -0.13 0.73 -15.69
N TYR A 162 0.91 0.16 -15.11
CA TYR A 162 2.26 0.74 -15.10
C TYR A 162 3.27 -0.08 -15.89
N ALA A 163 2.82 -1.01 -16.76
CA ALA A 163 3.70 -1.90 -17.52
C ALA A 163 4.71 -1.13 -18.40
N ASP A 164 4.25 -0.04 -19.01
CA ASP A 164 5.08 0.81 -19.88
C ASP A 164 5.80 1.94 -19.10
N THR A 165 5.75 1.88 -17.79
CA THR A 165 6.39 2.90 -16.94
C THR A 165 7.83 2.49 -16.63
N PRO A 166 8.85 3.26 -17.03
CA PRO A 166 10.25 2.89 -16.84
C PRO A 166 10.65 2.57 -15.40
N PHE A 167 9.91 3.11 -14.42
CA PHE A 167 10.19 2.88 -13.00
C PHE A 167 9.91 1.45 -12.55
N PHE A 168 9.02 0.72 -13.22
CA PHE A 168 8.57 -0.60 -12.77
C PHE A 168 8.83 -1.73 -13.77
N GLU A 169 9.30 -1.42 -14.98
CA GLU A 169 9.48 -2.35 -16.08
C GLU A 169 10.23 -3.63 -15.67
N ASN A 170 11.32 -3.48 -14.90
CA ASN A 170 12.18 -4.58 -14.49
C ASN A 170 11.93 -5.04 -13.03
N ALA A 171 10.91 -4.51 -12.37
CA ALA A 171 10.63 -4.84 -10.98
C ALA A 171 10.09 -6.27 -10.83
N LYS A 172 10.70 -7.05 -9.95
CA LYS A 172 10.18 -8.35 -9.52
C LYS A 172 9.17 -8.15 -8.39
N ILE A 173 8.04 -8.84 -8.47
CA ILE A 173 6.99 -8.75 -7.46
C ILE A 173 7.04 -10.00 -6.59
N VAL A 174 7.03 -9.79 -5.27
CA VAL A 174 6.94 -10.82 -4.26
C VAL A 174 5.71 -10.53 -3.41
N VAL A 175 4.79 -11.47 -3.31
CA VAL A 175 3.60 -11.37 -2.47
C VAL A 175 3.76 -12.31 -1.30
N SER A 176 3.66 -11.79 -0.09
CA SER A 176 3.60 -12.60 1.12
C SER A 176 2.19 -13.13 1.30
N LEU A 177 2.07 -14.44 1.33
CA LEU A 177 0.81 -15.11 1.66
C LEU A 177 0.81 -15.38 3.16
N ASP A 178 0.02 -14.62 3.88
CA ASP A 178 -0.11 -14.70 5.32
C ASP A 178 -1.49 -15.29 5.68
N ASP A 179 -1.57 -15.87 6.87
CA ASP A 179 -2.83 -16.33 7.45
C ASP A 179 -3.67 -15.13 7.96
N GLN A 180 -3.96 -14.22 7.03
CA GLN A 180 -4.85 -13.08 7.24
C GLN A 180 -6.09 -13.28 6.39
N GLU A 181 -7.17 -13.65 7.05
CA GLU A 181 -8.47 -13.76 6.38
C GLU A 181 -9.14 -12.39 6.26
N TYR A 182 -9.52 -12.03 5.05
CA TYR A 182 -10.52 -11.00 4.80
C TYR A 182 -11.86 -11.71 4.61
N MET A 183 -12.72 -11.61 5.61
CA MET A 183 -13.91 -12.46 5.71
C MET A 183 -15.09 -11.99 4.86
N THR A 184 -15.18 -10.69 4.61
CA THR A 184 -16.29 -10.14 3.82
C THR A 184 -15.90 -10.05 2.34
N PRO A 185 -16.64 -10.74 1.44
CA PRO A 185 -16.39 -10.60 0.02
C PRO A 185 -16.54 -9.15 -0.44
N PHE A 186 -15.64 -8.68 -1.29
CA PHE A 186 -15.83 -7.41 -1.95
C PHE A 186 -17.05 -7.45 -2.85
N GLY A 187 -17.74 -6.31 -2.99
CA GLY A 187 -18.96 -6.22 -3.79
C GLY A 187 -18.74 -6.60 -5.24
N THR A 188 -19.83 -6.99 -5.93
CA THR A 188 -19.82 -7.43 -7.34
C THR A 188 -19.22 -6.42 -8.32
N LYS A 189 -19.14 -5.14 -7.94
CA LYS A 189 -18.53 -4.07 -8.72
C LYS A 189 -17.04 -3.91 -8.50
N PHE A 190 -16.41 -4.75 -7.66
CA PHE A 190 -14.99 -4.61 -7.36
C PHE A 190 -14.11 -4.68 -8.61
N ALA A 191 -14.39 -5.65 -9.49
CA ALA A 191 -13.68 -5.77 -10.76
C ALA A 191 -13.77 -4.49 -11.60
N ASP A 192 -14.94 -3.87 -11.68
CA ASP A 192 -15.14 -2.64 -12.46
C ASP A 192 -14.37 -1.46 -11.83
N LYS A 193 -14.32 -1.37 -10.50
CA LYS A 193 -13.56 -0.33 -9.79
C LYS A 193 -12.04 -0.45 -9.98
N MET A 194 -11.54 -1.66 -10.25
CA MET A 194 -10.11 -1.88 -10.51
C MET A 194 -9.67 -1.39 -11.89
N LEU A 195 -10.60 -1.16 -12.82
CA LEU A 195 -10.29 -0.76 -14.18
C LEU A 195 -9.70 0.67 -14.21
N VAL A 196 -8.54 0.77 -14.81
CA VAL A 196 -7.84 2.02 -15.12
C VAL A 196 -7.11 1.83 -16.44
N ASP A 197 -6.56 2.88 -17.01
CA ASP A 197 -5.76 2.76 -18.24
C ASP A 197 -4.71 1.65 -18.10
N GLY A 198 -4.71 0.71 -19.04
CA GLY A 198 -3.82 -0.45 -19.05
C GLY A 198 -4.36 -1.70 -18.32
N VAL A 199 -5.44 -1.61 -17.53
CA VAL A 199 -6.10 -2.77 -16.92
C VAL A 199 -7.35 -3.10 -17.71
N LEU A 200 -7.40 -4.31 -18.27
CA LEU A 200 -8.53 -4.79 -19.08
C LEU A 200 -9.48 -5.65 -18.26
N GLN A 201 -10.73 -5.78 -18.74
CA GLN A 201 -11.72 -6.69 -18.13
C GLN A 201 -11.20 -8.14 -18.01
N SER A 202 -10.40 -8.59 -18.98
CA SER A 202 -9.77 -9.91 -18.95
C SER A 202 -8.81 -10.09 -17.77
N ASP A 203 -8.17 -9.03 -17.31
CA ASP A 203 -7.19 -9.07 -16.22
C ASP A 203 -7.84 -9.23 -14.84
N VAL A 204 -9.09 -8.78 -14.71
CA VAL A 204 -9.88 -8.82 -13.48
C VAL A 204 -11.01 -9.88 -13.51
N ARG A 205 -11.06 -10.66 -14.60
CA ARG A 205 -12.13 -11.66 -14.81
C ARG A 205 -12.25 -12.69 -13.68
N SER A 206 -11.13 -13.06 -13.08
CA SER A 206 -11.10 -14.05 -12.00
C SER A 206 -11.79 -13.58 -10.71
N VAL A 207 -11.95 -12.27 -10.53
CA VAL A 207 -12.60 -11.68 -9.35
C VAL A 207 -13.94 -11.03 -9.68
N ALA A 208 -14.33 -11.02 -10.96
CA ALA A 208 -15.60 -10.43 -11.41
C ALA A 208 -16.80 -11.24 -10.89
N GLY A 209 -17.64 -10.61 -10.04
CA GLY A 209 -18.85 -11.22 -9.49
C GLY A 209 -18.61 -12.32 -8.46
N LEU A 210 -17.37 -12.57 -8.06
CA LEU A 210 -17.03 -13.54 -7.03
C LEU A 210 -16.71 -12.84 -5.70
N PRO A 211 -17.07 -13.46 -4.57
CA PRO A 211 -16.48 -13.07 -3.31
C PRO A 211 -14.96 -13.31 -3.39
N VAL A 212 -14.19 -12.27 -3.18
CA VAL A 212 -12.73 -12.41 -3.11
C VAL A 212 -12.41 -12.86 -1.69
N ALA A 213 -12.33 -14.16 -1.50
CA ALA A 213 -11.68 -14.76 -0.35
C ALA A 213 -10.20 -14.97 -0.70
N TYR A 214 -9.33 -14.45 0.13
CA TYR A 214 -7.91 -14.74 0.07
C TYR A 214 -7.57 -15.97 0.89
#